data_73c63980976de5736ebb02296583e823
#
_entry.id   73c63980976de5736ebb02296583e823
#
_cell.length_a   1.000
_cell.length_b   1.000
_cell.length_c   1.000
_cell.angle_alpha   90.00
_cell.angle_beta   90.00
_cell.angle_gamma   90.00
#
_symmetry.space_group_name_H-M   'P 1'
#
loop_
_entity.id
_entity.type
_entity.pdbx_description
1 polymer ?
#
loop_
_entity_poly.entity_id
_entity_poly.type
_entity_poly.pdbx_seq_one_letter_code
_entity_poly.pdbx_strand_id
1 'polypeptide(L)'
;MKHLQMKYNSIQFLYWITNCTIFGYVAIFLQYKGLTNTEIGIVTAMGSIMMLLLSANISNLPNQFEKLTPHNVILGIYVILFASFSALYFITLPKVIVMVLYIALLFLSTCVVPFLSQFAMDYVKMGADINFGLARGLGSFSYASSAFLMGYLVEWLEPSVIYIVFIVSSILFII
;
A
#
# COMPACT_ATOMS: atom_id res chain seq x y z
N MET A 1 -10.33 25.52 5.93
CA MET A 1 -10.27 24.40 6.89
C MET A 1 -10.97 23.13 6.38
N LYS A 2 -12.21 23.19 5.82
CA LYS A 2 -12.89 22.03 5.21
C LYS A 2 -12.06 21.32 4.11
N HIS A 3 -11.23 22.04 3.37
CA HIS A 3 -10.37 21.46 2.34
C HIS A 3 -9.31 20.49 2.90
N LEU A 4 -8.78 20.72 4.10
CA LEU A 4 -7.77 19.82 4.69
C LEU A 4 -8.39 18.48 5.12
N GLN A 5 -9.60 18.50 5.67
CA GLN A 5 -10.35 17.27 5.97
C GLN A 5 -10.65 16.48 4.68
N MET A 6 -11.10 17.15 3.62
CA MET A 6 -11.36 16.47 2.33
C MET A 6 -10.08 15.87 1.75
N LYS A 7 -9.00 16.63 1.76
CA LYS A 7 -7.69 16.15 1.30
C LYS A 7 -7.24 14.91 2.08
N TYR A 8 -7.36 14.94 3.41
CA TYR A 8 -7.00 13.81 4.25
C TYR A 8 -7.90 12.58 3.99
N ASN A 9 -9.21 12.79 3.81
CA ASN A 9 -10.14 11.73 3.44
C ASN A 9 -9.78 11.08 2.10
N SER A 10 -9.41 11.89 1.09
CA SER A 10 -8.99 11.39 -0.23
C SER A 10 -7.69 10.59 -0.14
N ILE A 11 -6.72 11.05 0.65
CA ILE A 11 -5.47 10.34 0.90
C ILE A 11 -5.76 8.95 1.52
N GLN A 12 -6.59 8.91 2.56
CA GLN A 12 -6.99 7.64 3.19
C GLN A 12 -7.72 6.72 2.20
N PHE A 13 -8.67 7.26 1.46
CA PHE A 13 -9.45 6.50 0.48
C PHE A 13 -8.55 5.86 -0.59
N LEU A 14 -7.67 6.62 -1.22
CA LEU A 14 -6.80 6.14 -2.29
C LEU A 14 -5.72 5.17 -1.79
N TYR A 15 -5.14 5.45 -0.62
CA TYR A 15 -4.19 4.54 0.00
C TYR A 15 -4.79 3.15 0.22
N TRP A 16 -6.01 3.07 0.76
CA TRP A 16 -6.63 1.78 1.07
C TRP A 16 -7.09 1.02 -0.18
N ILE A 17 -7.39 1.70 -1.30
CA ILE A 17 -7.57 1.05 -2.60
C ILE A 17 -6.27 0.38 -3.02
N THR A 18 -5.16 1.12 -3.01
CA THR A 18 -3.84 0.60 -3.38
C THR A 18 -3.42 -0.56 -2.47
N ASN A 19 -3.64 -0.42 -1.17
CA ASN A 19 -3.33 -1.47 -0.20
C ASN A 19 -4.16 -2.75 -0.46
N CYS A 20 -5.42 -2.62 -0.87
CA CYS A 20 -6.27 -3.75 -1.24
C CYS A 20 -5.67 -4.57 -2.38
N THR A 21 -5.06 -3.95 -3.39
CA THR A 21 -4.44 -4.68 -4.51
C THR A 21 -3.25 -5.53 -4.07
N ILE A 22 -2.49 -5.09 -3.08
CA ILE A 22 -1.31 -5.80 -2.56
C ILE A 22 -1.71 -6.86 -1.53
N PHE A 23 -2.52 -6.48 -0.53
CA PHE A 23 -2.89 -7.37 0.59
C PHE A 23 -4.11 -8.23 0.32
N GLY A 24 -5.18 -7.64 -0.22
CA GLY A 24 -6.45 -8.32 -0.45
C GLY A 24 -6.34 -9.43 -1.49
N TYR A 25 -5.46 -9.25 -2.45
CA TYR A 25 -5.31 -10.16 -3.59
C TYR A 25 -3.95 -10.87 -3.64
N VAL A 26 -3.21 -10.88 -2.53
CA VAL A 26 -1.90 -11.55 -2.43
C VAL A 26 -1.95 -13.02 -2.87
N ALA A 27 -2.91 -13.78 -2.36
CA ALA A 27 -3.02 -15.21 -2.67
C ALA A 27 -3.31 -15.45 -4.16
N ILE A 28 -4.28 -14.72 -4.72
CA ILE A 28 -4.69 -14.84 -6.12
C ILE A 28 -3.53 -14.49 -7.05
N PHE A 29 -2.83 -13.36 -6.79
CA PHE A 29 -1.71 -12.94 -7.62
C PHE A 29 -0.53 -13.91 -7.54
N LEU A 30 -0.17 -14.39 -6.35
CA LEU A 30 0.93 -15.32 -6.17
C LEU A 30 0.62 -16.73 -6.71
N GLN A 31 -0.64 -17.19 -6.61
CA GLN A 31 -1.08 -18.42 -7.28
C GLN A 31 -0.99 -18.30 -8.80
N TYR A 32 -1.40 -17.15 -9.36
CA TYR A 32 -1.23 -16.87 -10.79
C TYR A 32 0.24 -16.90 -11.22
N LYS A 33 1.17 -16.51 -10.34
CA LYS A 33 2.62 -16.63 -10.56
C LYS A 33 3.17 -18.05 -10.27
N GLY A 34 2.32 -19.03 -9.98
CA GLY A 34 2.66 -20.43 -9.79
C GLY A 34 3.22 -20.80 -8.42
N LEU A 35 2.95 -19.98 -7.38
CA LEU A 35 3.31 -20.31 -6.01
C LEU A 35 2.26 -21.23 -5.37
N THR A 36 2.72 -22.12 -4.50
CA THR A 36 1.87 -22.99 -3.70
C THR A 36 1.30 -22.22 -2.48
N ASN A 37 0.22 -22.74 -1.88
CA ASN A 37 -0.37 -22.14 -0.68
C ASN A 37 0.63 -22.02 0.48
N THR A 38 1.54 -22.99 0.62
CA THR A 38 2.62 -22.95 1.63
C THR A 38 3.59 -21.81 1.37
N GLU A 39 4.04 -21.62 0.13
CA GLU A 39 4.93 -20.52 -0.26
C GLU A 39 4.25 -19.17 -0.04
N ILE A 40 2.95 -19.04 -0.34
CA ILE A 40 2.14 -17.84 -0.07
C ILE A 40 2.05 -17.57 1.43
N GLY A 41 1.83 -18.60 2.24
CA GLY A 41 1.85 -18.51 3.70
C GLY A 41 3.19 -17.99 4.23
N ILE A 42 4.30 -18.48 3.69
CA ILE A 42 5.65 -17.99 4.04
C ILE A 42 5.80 -16.50 3.66
N VAL A 43 5.40 -16.11 2.45
CA VAL A 43 5.48 -14.71 1.99
C VAL A 43 4.69 -13.77 2.91
N THR A 44 3.45 -14.12 3.24
CA THR A 44 2.59 -13.28 4.09
C THR A 44 3.10 -13.21 5.53
N ALA A 45 3.59 -14.33 6.09
CA ALA A 45 4.18 -14.36 7.41
C ALA A 45 5.47 -13.52 7.48
N MET A 46 6.37 -13.67 6.54
CA MET A 46 7.63 -12.90 6.48
C MET A 46 7.36 -11.41 6.28
N GLY A 47 6.43 -11.03 5.40
CA GLY A 47 6.00 -9.65 5.22
C GLY A 47 5.48 -9.03 6.52
N SER A 48 4.67 -9.75 7.27
CA SER A 48 4.13 -9.31 8.57
C SER A 48 5.22 -9.19 9.65
N ILE A 49 6.16 -10.11 9.70
CA ILE A 49 7.31 -10.06 10.63
C ILE A 49 8.19 -8.84 10.30
N MET A 50 8.53 -8.62 9.03
CA MET A 50 9.32 -7.45 8.63
C MET A 50 8.60 -6.15 8.96
N MET A 51 7.30 -6.07 8.75
CA MET A 51 6.48 -4.92 9.15
C MET A 51 6.63 -4.65 10.65
N LEU A 52 6.50 -5.66 11.48
CA LEU A 52 6.56 -5.53 12.94
C LEU A 52 7.93 -5.07 13.42
N LEU A 53 9.00 -5.57 12.82
CA LEU A 53 10.38 -5.28 13.23
C LEU A 53 10.92 -3.95 12.68
N LEU A 54 10.52 -3.55 11.46
CA LEU A 54 11.19 -2.49 10.72
C LEU A 54 10.32 -1.25 10.48
N SER A 55 8.99 -1.32 10.63
CA SER A 55 8.11 -0.18 10.33
C SER A 55 8.42 1.06 11.19
N ALA A 56 8.76 0.85 12.46
CA ALA A 56 9.14 1.93 13.37
C ALA A 56 10.42 2.65 12.91
N ASN A 57 11.40 1.91 12.38
CA ASN A 57 12.65 2.50 11.88
C ASN A 57 12.40 3.36 10.64
N ILE A 58 11.57 2.88 9.70
CA ILE A 58 11.21 3.64 8.49
C ILE A 58 10.41 4.89 8.84
N SER A 59 9.44 4.80 9.75
CA SER A 59 8.63 5.95 10.17
C SER A 59 9.44 7.02 10.88
N ASN A 60 10.58 6.65 11.48
CA ASN A 60 11.51 7.58 12.15
C ASN A 60 12.53 8.24 11.21
N LEU A 61 12.63 7.84 9.94
CA LEU A 61 13.60 8.41 8.99
C LEU A 61 13.54 9.94 8.88
N PRO A 62 12.35 10.58 8.80
CA PRO A 62 12.28 12.04 8.75
C PRO A 62 12.84 12.74 10.01
N ASN A 63 12.77 12.08 11.16
CA ASN A 63 13.31 12.61 12.41
C ASN A 63 14.84 12.47 12.52
N GLN A 64 15.42 11.50 11.83
CA GLN A 64 16.86 11.26 11.81
C GLN A 64 17.60 12.10 10.76
N PHE A 65 16.92 12.45 9.67
CA PHE A 65 17.50 13.18 8.55
C PHE A 65 16.67 14.42 8.26
N GLU A 66 17.17 15.60 8.61
CA GLU A 66 16.47 16.90 8.44
C GLU A 66 16.01 17.20 7.00
N LYS A 67 16.66 16.58 6.00
CA LYS A 67 16.33 16.76 4.57
C LYS A 67 15.19 15.83 4.09
N LEU A 68 14.83 14.81 4.87
CA LEU A 68 13.79 13.84 4.52
C LEU A 68 12.44 14.28 5.09
N THR A 69 11.55 14.70 4.23
CA THR A 69 10.15 14.94 4.62
C THR A 69 9.35 13.62 4.56
N PRO A 70 8.27 13.47 5.34
CA PRO A 70 7.36 12.33 5.24
C PRO A 70 6.89 12.07 3.80
N HIS A 71 6.64 13.13 3.05
CA HIS A 71 6.26 13.05 1.65
C HIS A 71 7.35 12.41 0.78
N ASN A 72 8.61 12.81 0.94
CA ASN A 72 9.74 12.24 0.19
C ASN A 72 9.95 10.76 0.50
N VAL A 73 9.74 10.35 1.75
CA VAL A 73 9.84 8.93 2.14
C VAL A 73 8.71 8.12 1.48
N ILE A 74 7.48 8.62 1.49
CA ILE A 74 6.35 7.97 0.80
C ILE A 74 6.63 7.85 -0.70
N LEU A 75 7.11 8.90 -1.35
CA LEU A 75 7.48 8.84 -2.77
C LEU A 75 8.54 7.78 -3.03
N GLY A 76 9.59 7.72 -2.21
CA GLY A 76 10.62 6.69 -2.31
C GLY A 76 10.05 5.27 -2.16
N ILE A 77 9.16 5.07 -1.19
CA ILE A 77 8.46 3.79 -1.01
C ILE A 77 7.67 3.44 -2.27
N TYR A 78 6.87 4.36 -2.81
CA TYR A 78 6.07 4.09 -4.00
C TYR A 78 6.91 3.82 -5.25
N VAL A 79 8.06 4.47 -5.42
CA VAL A 79 9.01 4.14 -6.51
C VAL A 79 9.47 2.69 -6.41
N ILE A 80 9.81 2.22 -5.21
CA ILE A 80 10.20 0.82 -5.00
C ILE A 80 9.01 -0.13 -5.23
N LEU A 81 7.82 0.23 -4.75
CA LEU A 81 6.60 -0.56 -4.99
C LEU A 81 6.30 -0.69 -6.49
N PHE A 82 6.38 0.42 -7.24
CA PHE A 82 6.21 0.43 -8.69
C PHE A 82 7.23 -0.47 -9.39
N ALA A 83 8.51 -0.30 -9.08
CA ALA A 83 9.58 -1.08 -9.68
C ALA A 83 9.41 -2.57 -9.39
N SER A 84 9.11 -2.93 -8.13
CA SER A 84 8.94 -4.33 -7.71
C SER A 84 7.71 -4.96 -8.35
N PHE A 85 6.57 -4.28 -8.36
CA PHE A 85 5.35 -4.85 -8.95
C PHE A 85 5.44 -4.90 -10.47
N SER A 86 6.07 -3.91 -11.13
CA SER A 86 6.33 -3.94 -12.57
C SER A 86 7.26 -5.10 -12.94
N ALA A 87 8.31 -5.35 -12.17
CA ALA A 87 9.19 -6.50 -12.38
C ALA A 87 8.41 -7.82 -12.26
N LEU A 88 7.54 -7.94 -11.25
CA LEU A 88 6.67 -9.10 -11.08
C LEU A 88 5.67 -9.27 -12.23
N TYR A 89 5.21 -8.18 -12.83
CA TYR A 89 4.23 -8.24 -13.91
C TYR A 89 4.85 -8.58 -15.26
N PHE A 90 5.92 -7.86 -15.64
CA PHE A 90 6.50 -7.93 -17.00
C PHE A 90 7.57 -9.01 -17.17
N ILE A 91 8.21 -9.46 -16.09
CA ILE A 91 9.36 -10.37 -16.16
C ILE A 91 8.98 -11.71 -15.55
N THR A 92 9.32 -12.79 -16.27
CA THR A 92 9.25 -14.15 -15.72
C THR A 92 10.43 -14.38 -14.79
N LEU A 93 10.16 -14.34 -13.50
CA LEU A 93 11.19 -14.46 -12.45
C LEU A 93 11.15 -15.82 -11.78
N PRO A 94 12.30 -16.32 -11.29
CA PRO A 94 12.33 -17.50 -10.43
C PRO A 94 11.45 -17.30 -9.19
N LYS A 95 10.79 -18.35 -8.70
CA LYS A 95 9.85 -18.30 -7.57
C LYS A 95 10.43 -17.59 -6.34
N VAL A 96 11.69 -17.85 -6.00
CA VAL A 96 12.35 -17.23 -4.84
C VAL A 96 12.40 -15.71 -4.98
N ILE A 97 12.69 -15.20 -6.17
CA ILE A 97 12.73 -13.75 -6.44
C ILE A 97 11.30 -13.16 -6.35
N VAL A 98 10.30 -13.88 -6.89
CA VAL A 98 8.89 -13.47 -6.74
C VAL A 98 8.52 -13.36 -5.26
N MET A 99 8.87 -14.34 -4.43
CA MET A 99 8.62 -14.32 -3.00
C MET A 99 9.29 -13.10 -2.32
N VAL A 100 10.57 -12.86 -2.58
CA VAL A 100 11.32 -11.74 -1.97
C VAL A 100 10.72 -10.39 -2.38
N LEU A 101 10.43 -10.19 -3.66
CA LEU A 101 9.80 -8.94 -4.13
C LEU A 101 8.42 -8.74 -3.53
N TYR A 102 7.63 -9.80 -3.39
CA TYR A 102 6.30 -9.67 -2.81
C TYR A 102 6.32 -9.43 -1.29
N ILE A 103 7.28 -10.01 -0.58
CA ILE A 103 7.56 -9.68 0.83
C ILE A 103 7.86 -8.18 0.96
N ALA A 104 8.70 -7.64 0.07
CA ALA A 104 9.00 -6.21 0.05
C ALA A 104 7.74 -5.35 -0.22
N LEU A 105 6.87 -5.77 -1.15
CA LEU A 105 5.59 -5.09 -1.42
C LEU A 105 4.71 -5.05 -0.18
N LEU A 106 4.51 -6.17 0.51
CA LEU A 106 3.69 -6.26 1.73
C LEU A 106 4.25 -5.36 2.84
N PHE A 107 5.55 -5.46 3.10
CA PHE A 107 6.22 -4.68 4.13
C PHE A 107 6.19 -3.18 3.82
N LEU A 108 6.64 -2.75 2.65
CA LEU A 108 6.77 -1.34 2.30
C LEU A 108 5.41 -0.63 2.20
N SER A 109 4.39 -1.30 1.67
CA SER A 109 3.06 -0.71 1.58
C SER A 109 2.49 -0.36 2.96
N THR A 110 2.73 -1.18 3.97
CA THR A 110 2.29 -0.90 5.35
C THR A 110 3.11 0.16 6.06
N CYS A 111 4.37 0.37 5.68
CA CYS A 111 5.19 1.46 6.22
C CYS A 111 4.63 2.86 5.91
N VAL A 112 3.68 3.00 5.00
CA VAL A 112 2.99 4.27 4.70
C VAL A 112 2.01 4.66 5.80
N VAL A 113 1.41 3.71 6.52
CA VAL A 113 0.35 3.96 7.52
C VAL A 113 0.75 4.96 8.62
N PRO A 114 1.93 4.88 9.26
CA PRO A 114 2.37 5.85 10.24
C PRO A 114 2.43 7.28 9.68
N PHE A 115 2.87 7.45 8.43
CA PHE A 115 2.94 8.77 7.78
C PHE A 115 1.54 9.35 7.51
N LEU A 116 0.55 8.52 7.19
CA LEU A 116 -0.85 8.99 7.08
C LEU A 116 -1.34 9.56 8.41
N SER A 117 -1.00 8.92 9.53
CA SER A 117 -1.33 9.43 10.85
C SER A 117 -0.59 10.73 11.17
N GLN A 118 0.68 10.85 10.76
CA GLN A 118 1.47 12.07 10.92
C GLN A 118 0.86 13.24 10.15
N PHE A 119 0.40 13.04 8.90
CA PHE A 119 -0.29 14.08 8.14
C PHE A 119 -1.54 14.61 8.84
N ALA A 120 -2.34 13.73 9.47
CA ALA A 120 -3.48 14.18 10.27
C ALA A 120 -3.06 15.08 11.43
N MET A 121 -2.00 14.68 12.16
CA MET A 121 -1.48 15.48 13.27
C MET A 121 -0.93 16.82 12.82
N ASP A 122 -0.26 16.87 11.67
CA ASP A 122 0.27 18.12 11.12
C ASP A 122 -0.87 19.07 10.68
N TYR A 123 -1.95 18.54 10.09
CA TYR A 123 -3.14 19.33 9.78
C TYR A 123 -3.83 19.88 11.04
N VAL A 124 -3.89 19.09 12.11
CA VAL A 124 -4.41 19.55 13.42
C VAL A 124 -3.53 20.67 13.99
N LYS A 125 -2.21 20.57 13.92
CA LYS A 125 -1.29 21.64 14.33
C LYS A 125 -1.48 22.92 13.51
N MET A 126 -1.90 22.82 12.24
CA MET A 126 -2.27 23.96 11.39
C MET A 126 -3.65 24.54 11.71
N GLY A 127 -4.33 24.05 12.77
CA GLY A 127 -5.64 24.51 13.20
C GLY A 127 -6.82 23.89 12.45
N ALA A 128 -6.60 22.79 11.72
CA ALA A 128 -7.70 22.06 11.07
C ALA A 128 -8.39 21.12 12.09
N ASP A 129 -9.72 21.11 12.05
CA ASP A 129 -10.52 20.12 12.76
C ASP A 129 -10.61 18.84 11.91
N ILE A 130 -9.74 17.87 12.23
CA ILE A 130 -9.65 16.60 11.50
C ILE A 130 -10.45 15.52 12.22
N ASN A 131 -11.54 15.07 11.62
CA ASN A 131 -12.26 13.89 12.06
C ASN A 131 -11.53 12.62 11.63
N PHE A 132 -10.65 12.14 12.51
CA PHE A 132 -9.81 10.96 12.28
C PHE A 132 -10.65 9.70 12.09
N GLY A 133 -11.74 9.54 12.87
CA GLY A 133 -12.65 8.40 12.78
C GLY A 133 -13.34 8.32 11.42
N LEU A 134 -13.83 9.45 10.90
CA LEU A 134 -14.44 9.52 9.57
C LEU A 134 -13.45 9.10 8.48
N ALA A 135 -12.23 9.62 8.52
CA ALA A 135 -11.21 9.31 7.53
C ALA A 135 -10.81 7.81 7.54
N ARG A 136 -10.67 7.22 8.74
CA ARG A 136 -10.42 5.77 8.90
C ARG A 136 -11.60 4.94 8.41
N GLY A 137 -12.84 5.38 8.69
CA GLY A 137 -14.06 4.72 8.20
C GLY A 137 -14.14 4.73 6.68
N LEU A 138 -13.84 5.87 6.04
CA LEU A 138 -13.74 5.97 4.58
C LEU A 138 -12.64 5.07 4.00
N GLY A 139 -11.50 4.95 4.68
CA GLY A 139 -10.45 4.01 4.30
C GLY A 139 -10.92 2.55 4.32
N SER A 140 -11.58 2.12 5.40
CA SER A 140 -12.14 0.78 5.51
C SER A 140 -13.22 0.51 4.45
N PHE A 141 -14.08 1.50 4.19
CA PHE A 141 -15.09 1.43 3.13
C PHE A 141 -14.45 1.30 1.75
N SER A 142 -13.41 2.09 1.46
CA SER A 142 -12.70 2.01 0.17
C SER A 142 -12.02 0.67 -0.03
N TYR A 143 -11.40 0.11 1.02
CA TYR A 143 -10.81 -1.23 0.97
C TYR A 143 -11.86 -2.30 0.65
N ALA A 144 -12.98 -2.30 1.39
CA ALA A 144 -14.05 -3.28 1.19
C ALA A 144 -14.69 -3.17 -0.20
N SER A 145 -14.99 -1.94 -0.65
CA SER A 145 -15.54 -1.69 -1.99
C SER A 145 -14.57 -2.12 -3.08
N SER A 146 -13.27 -1.82 -2.90
CA SER A 146 -12.23 -2.25 -3.84
C SER A 146 -12.09 -3.75 -3.88
N ALA A 147 -12.12 -4.43 -2.73
CA ALA A 147 -12.05 -5.88 -2.66
C ALA A 147 -13.23 -6.53 -3.41
N PHE A 148 -14.43 -5.99 -3.24
CA PHE A 148 -15.61 -6.44 -3.95
C PHE A 148 -15.49 -6.25 -5.47
N LEU A 149 -15.14 -5.04 -5.92
CA LEU A 149 -15.00 -4.74 -7.34
C LEU A 149 -13.86 -5.52 -8.00
N MET A 150 -12.73 -5.65 -7.31
CA MET A 150 -11.60 -6.44 -7.78
C MET A 150 -11.94 -7.93 -7.97
N GLY A 151 -12.85 -8.47 -7.15
CA GLY A 151 -13.34 -9.85 -7.33
C GLY A 151 -13.91 -10.05 -8.73
N TYR A 152 -14.81 -9.17 -9.16
CA TYR A 152 -15.36 -9.21 -10.51
C TYR A 152 -14.30 -8.98 -11.59
N LEU A 153 -13.42 -7.99 -11.39
CA LEU A 153 -12.38 -7.68 -12.38
C LEU A 153 -11.42 -8.85 -12.59
N VAL A 154 -11.03 -9.53 -11.52
CA VAL A 154 -10.14 -10.71 -11.60
C VAL A 154 -10.83 -11.89 -12.26
N GLU A 155 -12.13 -12.09 -12.02
CA GLU A 155 -12.91 -13.17 -12.64
C GLU A 155 -13.08 -12.94 -14.14
N TRP A 156 -13.25 -11.69 -14.60
CA TRP A 156 -13.53 -11.36 -15.99
C TRP A 156 -12.28 -11.09 -16.84
N LEU A 157 -11.20 -10.53 -16.23
CA LEU A 157 -10.04 -10.01 -16.96
C LEU A 157 -8.71 -10.70 -16.58
N GLU A 158 -8.77 -11.77 -15.81
CA GLU A 158 -7.60 -12.45 -15.22
C GLU A 158 -6.89 -11.69 -14.07
N PRO A 159 -6.08 -12.38 -13.25
CA PRO A 159 -5.35 -11.77 -12.13
C PRO A 159 -4.35 -10.66 -12.51
N SER A 160 -4.00 -10.56 -13.78
CA SER A 160 -3.14 -9.48 -14.30
C SER A 160 -3.72 -8.08 -14.07
N VAL A 161 -5.05 -7.95 -13.96
CA VAL A 161 -5.73 -6.66 -13.69
C VAL A 161 -5.35 -6.06 -12.35
N ILE A 162 -4.90 -6.87 -11.39
CA ILE A 162 -4.45 -6.40 -10.07
C ILE A 162 -3.34 -5.36 -10.21
N TYR A 163 -2.40 -5.61 -11.15
CA TYR A 163 -1.33 -4.67 -11.44
C TYR A 163 -1.85 -3.35 -12.01
N ILE A 164 -2.81 -3.39 -12.93
CA ILE A 164 -3.38 -2.19 -13.56
C ILE A 164 -4.07 -1.32 -12.51
N VAL A 165 -4.89 -1.92 -11.65
CA VAL A 165 -5.58 -1.18 -10.57
C VAL A 165 -4.56 -0.62 -9.55
N PHE A 166 -3.49 -1.37 -9.24
CA PHE A 166 -2.40 -0.88 -8.41
C PHE A 166 -1.77 0.38 -9.01
N ILE A 167 -1.41 0.37 -10.29
CA ILE A 167 -0.80 1.52 -10.97
C ILE A 167 -1.73 2.74 -10.92
N VAL A 168 -2.98 2.58 -11.34
CA VAL A 168 -3.94 3.69 -11.39
C VAL A 168 -4.18 4.30 -10.00
N SER A 169 -4.44 3.46 -9.01
CA SER A 169 -4.69 3.93 -7.64
C SER A 169 -3.44 4.59 -7.01
N SER A 170 -2.25 4.05 -7.28
CA SER A 170 -0.99 4.62 -6.79
C SER A 170 -0.67 5.98 -7.41
N ILE A 171 -0.89 6.14 -8.71
CA ILE A 171 -0.71 7.44 -9.39
C ILE A 171 -1.67 8.48 -8.77
N LEU A 172 -2.94 8.13 -8.62
CA LEU A 172 -3.93 9.02 -8.00
C LEU A 172 -3.60 9.37 -6.54
N PHE A 173 -2.96 8.46 -5.81
CA PHE A 173 -2.54 8.70 -4.43
C PHE A 173 -1.37 9.68 -4.33
N ILE A 174 -0.43 9.66 -5.29
CA ILE A 174 0.78 10.49 -5.29
C ILE A 174 0.51 11.93 -5.75
N ILE A 175 -0.49 12.14 -6.65
CA ILE A 175 -0.89 13.46 -7.16
C ILE A 175 -1.70 14.24 -6.10
#